data_a59c731c8cc8df38e686af5c9d49c2d2
#
_entry.id   a59c731c8cc8df38e686af5c9d49c2d2
#
_cell.length_a   1.000
_cell.length_b   1.000
_cell.length_c   1.000
_cell.angle_alpha   90.00
_cell.angle_beta   90.00
_cell.angle_gamma   90.00
#
_symmetry.space_group_name_H-M   'P 1'
#
loop_
_entity.id
_entity.type
_entity.pdbx_description
1 polymer ?
#
loop_
_entity_poly.entity_id
_entity_poly.type
_entity_poly.pdbx_seq_one_letter_code
_entity_poly.pdbx_strand_id
1 'polypeptide(L)'
;MKIREIRLTNFKRFTDTTITDIPVAARLVLLVGPNGSGKSSLIDAVHMWHRSHWAQSQNYDETYHRKQIPGVVGNWPNLVTVTFHDPQPATDQQRRRAVYTRSAYRNDPEFQLDNLSRVTPAVQEFRINRLIDNDQAVSLNYRRLVSQGFEDVYERAQPGLTIGEFRERSIGEIRDTMQRLFPGLVLNSLGNPLSAGTFRFDKGDSKAFLYKNLSGGEKAAFDLLLDLLIKRREFDDTVFFIDEPEAHMSPGLQSALLGELFRAVHENSQLWLATHSIGMMRKARDLAQGNPGSVVFFDFDGVNFDLPLTLRPIEPSRPFWKRAMQIALDDLAGYVTPERVVLCEGGRLEGGTDFDAECYNEIFQTEYPHVVFLGAGNADDIQNDPRGVGRLLSALAPGVRVTRVIDRDDRTDEEIRALQAQQVRVLSHRTIESYLLDDSVLQSMCETFGQPELAPQLLDAKAEALRNSVANGGPADDLKRPAGDIYNVAKRLFPTRKLGSDKRAFMKGICAPLVRQGVPTYVALRQDIFGE
;
A
#
# COMPACT_ATOMS: atom_id res chain seq x y z
N MET A 1 -28.45 -6.51 -5.33
CA MET A 1 -28.01 -6.34 -6.74
C MET A 1 -26.50 -6.52 -6.80
N LYS A 2 -26.00 -7.22 -7.83
CA LYS A 2 -24.56 -7.53 -7.95
C LYS A 2 -24.12 -7.44 -9.40
N ILE A 3 -23.00 -6.78 -9.66
CA ILE A 3 -22.42 -6.66 -11.00
C ILE A 3 -21.79 -7.98 -11.40
N ARG A 4 -22.05 -8.38 -12.66
CA ARG A 4 -21.45 -9.52 -13.34
C ARG A 4 -20.30 -9.09 -14.24
N GLU A 5 -20.50 -7.99 -15.00
CA GLU A 5 -19.54 -7.50 -15.97
C GLU A 5 -19.64 -5.97 -16.15
N ILE A 6 -18.49 -5.36 -16.40
CA ILE A 6 -18.39 -3.94 -16.80
C ILE A 6 -17.54 -3.88 -18.06
N ARG A 7 -18.03 -3.24 -19.11
CA ARG A 7 -17.25 -2.94 -20.32
C ARG A 7 -17.07 -1.44 -20.49
N LEU A 8 -15.85 -1.03 -20.79
CA LEU A 8 -15.41 0.35 -20.96
C LEU A 8 -14.78 0.52 -22.34
N THR A 9 -15.28 1.47 -23.13
CA THR A 9 -14.75 1.76 -24.45
C THR A 9 -14.47 3.25 -24.57
N ASN A 10 -13.22 3.62 -24.84
CA ASN A 10 -12.77 5.01 -24.97
C ASN A 10 -13.20 5.93 -23.80
N PHE A 11 -13.12 5.39 -22.58
CA PHE A 11 -13.45 6.10 -21.36
C PHE A 11 -12.18 6.42 -20.56
N LYS A 12 -11.89 7.69 -20.32
CA LYS A 12 -10.70 8.16 -19.59
C LYS A 12 -9.43 7.45 -20.09
N ARG A 13 -8.79 6.62 -19.24
CA ARG A 13 -7.60 5.87 -19.65
C ARG A 13 -7.90 4.55 -20.38
N PHE A 14 -9.14 4.09 -20.36
CA PHE A 14 -9.53 2.79 -20.95
C PHE A 14 -9.83 2.91 -22.43
N THR A 15 -9.17 2.09 -23.26
CA THR A 15 -9.45 2.01 -24.71
C THR A 15 -10.57 1.00 -24.99
N ASP A 16 -10.39 -0.25 -24.62
CA ASP A 16 -11.42 -1.30 -24.63
C ASP A 16 -11.09 -2.27 -23.50
N THR A 17 -11.79 -2.13 -22.38
CA THR A 17 -11.53 -2.91 -21.17
C THR A 17 -12.81 -3.58 -20.71
N THR A 18 -12.73 -4.89 -20.50
CA THR A 18 -13.81 -5.68 -19.92
C THR A 18 -13.38 -6.22 -18.55
N ILE A 19 -14.20 -5.99 -17.54
CA ILE A 19 -14.07 -6.56 -16.20
C ILE A 19 -15.16 -7.60 -16.05
N THR A 20 -14.79 -8.86 -15.90
CA THR A 20 -15.72 -9.99 -15.96
C THR A 20 -15.39 -11.07 -14.93
N ASP A 21 -16.13 -12.17 -14.95
CA ASP A 21 -16.00 -13.33 -14.07
C ASP A 21 -16.17 -13.02 -12.58
N ILE A 22 -16.98 -12.01 -12.27
CA ILE A 22 -17.32 -11.63 -10.90
C ILE A 22 -18.33 -12.67 -10.36
N PRO A 23 -17.99 -13.43 -9.31
CA PRO A 23 -18.90 -14.43 -8.78
C PRO A 23 -20.18 -13.81 -8.20
N VAL A 24 -21.32 -14.46 -8.35
CA VAL A 24 -22.58 -14.03 -7.73
C VAL A 24 -22.49 -14.00 -6.20
N ALA A 25 -21.61 -14.84 -5.62
CA ALA A 25 -21.33 -14.83 -4.17
C ALA A 25 -20.55 -13.60 -3.71
N ALA A 26 -19.87 -12.87 -4.61
CA ALA A 26 -19.05 -11.72 -4.25
C ALA A 26 -19.90 -10.61 -3.62
N ARG A 27 -19.58 -10.27 -2.37
CA ARG A 27 -20.13 -9.14 -1.61
C ARG A 27 -19.14 -7.99 -1.50
N LEU A 28 -17.86 -8.28 -1.58
CA LEU A 28 -16.77 -7.30 -1.51
C LEU A 28 -15.87 -7.44 -2.73
N VAL A 29 -15.67 -6.35 -3.43
CA VAL A 29 -14.76 -6.26 -4.58
C VAL A 29 -13.72 -5.18 -4.29
N LEU A 30 -12.44 -5.56 -4.30
CA LEU A 30 -11.33 -4.63 -4.12
C LEU A 30 -10.65 -4.37 -5.46
N LEU A 31 -10.56 -3.09 -5.82
CA LEU A 31 -9.74 -2.59 -6.91
C LEU A 31 -8.41 -2.14 -6.29
N VAL A 32 -7.35 -2.87 -6.56
CA VAL A 32 -6.03 -2.67 -5.94
C VAL A 32 -5.02 -2.19 -6.98
N GLY A 33 -4.16 -1.26 -6.61
CA GLY A 33 -3.10 -0.73 -7.48
C GLY A 33 -2.61 0.63 -7.04
N PRO A 34 -1.50 1.14 -7.62
CA PRO A 34 -0.94 2.44 -7.27
C PRO A 34 -1.86 3.60 -7.67
N ASN A 35 -1.51 4.80 -7.20
CA ASN A 35 -2.18 6.02 -7.62
C ASN A 35 -2.04 6.20 -9.15
N GLY A 36 -3.11 6.67 -9.80
CA GLY A 36 -3.15 6.80 -11.26
C GLY A 36 -3.34 5.48 -12.04
N SER A 37 -3.49 4.31 -11.39
CA SER A 37 -3.69 3.02 -12.08
C SER A 37 -5.07 2.87 -12.76
N GLY A 38 -6.04 3.75 -12.49
CA GLY A 38 -7.37 3.74 -13.14
C GLY A 38 -8.53 3.27 -12.27
N LYS A 39 -8.30 2.95 -11.00
CA LYS A 39 -9.33 2.51 -10.05
C LYS A 39 -10.50 3.51 -9.95
N SER A 40 -10.19 4.77 -9.65
CA SER A 40 -11.19 5.86 -9.59
C SER A 40 -11.86 6.11 -10.94
N SER A 41 -11.14 5.91 -12.06
CA SER A 41 -11.72 6.02 -13.40
C SER A 41 -12.77 4.94 -13.68
N LEU A 42 -12.61 3.73 -13.14
CA LEU A 42 -13.63 2.67 -13.21
C LEU A 42 -14.88 3.06 -12.40
N ILE A 43 -14.69 3.54 -11.16
CA ILE A 43 -15.81 4.00 -10.33
C ILE A 43 -16.57 5.13 -11.02
N ASP A 44 -15.85 6.09 -11.61
CA ASP A 44 -16.45 7.21 -12.33
C ASP A 44 -17.22 6.76 -13.59
N ALA A 45 -16.73 5.73 -14.27
CA ALA A 45 -17.43 5.12 -15.40
C ALA A 45 -18.80 4.53 -14.99
N VAL A 46 -18.83 3.78 -13.89
CA VAL A 46 -20.08 3.20 -13.38
C VAL A 46 -21.01 4.30 -12.84
N HIS A 47 -20.45 5.30 -12.18
CA HIS A 47 -21.22 6.48 -11.73
C HIS A 47 -21.87 7.22 -12.91
N MET A 48 -21.11 7.52 -13.96
CA MET A 48 -21.62 8.13 -15.18
C MET A 48 -22.70 7.26 -15.86
N TRP A 49 -22.42 5.94 -16.01
CA TRP A 49 -23.40 4.99 -16.54
C TRP A 49 -24.70 5.01 -15.74
N HIS A 50 -24.63 4.93 -14.43
CA HIS A 50 -25.79 4.96 -13.54
C HIS A 50 -26.62 6.23 -13.75
N ARG A 51 -25.96 7.39 -13.77
CA ARG A 51 -26.64 8.68 -13.98
C ARG A 51 -27.32 8.78 -15.34
N SER A 52 -26.68 8.29 -16.41
CA SER A 52 -27.26 8.34 -17.76
C SER A 52 -28.54 7.52 -17.91
N HIS A 53 -28.72 6.51 -17.06
CA HIS A 53 -29.86 5.58 -17.13
C HIS A 53 -31.09 6.02 -16.35
N TRP A 54 -30.98 7.02 -15.47
CA TRP A 54 -32.15 7.48 -14.70
C TRP A 54 -32.32 8.99 -14.59
N ALA A 55 -31.27 9.78 -14.81
CA ALA A 55 -31.31 11.21 -14.50
C ALA A 55 -31.69 12.10 -15.71
N GLN A 56 -31.95 11.54 -16.89
CA GLN A 56 -32.06 12.29 -18.16
C GLN A 56 -30.93 13.32 -18.29
N SER A 57 -29.72 12.95 -17.91
CA SER A 57 -28.67 13.92 -17.68
C SER A 57 -28.11 14.44 -19.02
N GLN A 58 -28.36 15.68 -19.25
CA GLN A 58 -27.69 16.48 -20.30
C GLN A 58 -26.23 16.82 -19.89
N ASN A 59 -25.75 16.34 -18.74
CA ASN A 59 -24.47 16.74 -18.15
C ASN A 59 -23.35 15.73 -18.41
N TYR A 60 -23.30 15.15 -19.61
CA TYR A 60 -22.12 14.46 -20.07
C TYR A 60 -21.02 15.47 -20.39
N ASP A 61 -19.94 15.41 -19.65
CA ASP A 61 -18.75 16.20 -19.91
C ASP A 61 -17.81 15.35 -20.79
N GLU A 62 -17.86 15.58 -22.10
CA GLU A 62 -17.07 14.83 -23.07
C GLU A 62 -15.57 15.01 -22.81
N THR A 63 -15.13 16.18 -22.41
CA THR A 63 -13.73 16.48 -22.16
C THR A 63 -13.20 15.75 -20.92
N TYR A 64 -14.07 15.51 -19.95
CA TYR A 64 -13.75 14.82 -18.71
C TYR A 64 -13.80 13.30 -18.83
N HIS A 65 -14.81 12.76 -19.53
CA HIS A 65 -15.07 11.31 -19.52
C HIS A 65 -14.44 10.58 -20.70
N ARG A 66 -14.33 11.21 -21.87
CA ARG A 66 -13.90 10.53 -23.07
C ARG A 66 -12.37 10.46 -23.17
N LYS A 67 -11.86 9.28 -23.56
CA LYS A 67 -10.46 9.14 -23.98
C LYS A 67 -10.27 9.81 -25.33
N GLN A 68 -9.36 10.78 -25.41
CA GLN A 68 -9.04 11.50 -26.63
C GLN A 68 -8.10 10.65 -27.50
N ILE A 69 -8.64 9.97 -28.50
CA ILE A 69 -7.87 9.18 -29.47
C ILE A 69 -8.02 9.85 -30.85
N PRO A 70 -6.91 10.25 -31.52
CA PRO A 70 -6.96 10.87 -32.85
C PRO A 70 -7.72 9.99 -33.85
N GLY A 71 -8.67 10.57 -34.60
CA GLY A 71 -9.44 9.86 -35.63
C GLY A 71 -10.58 8.97 -35.15
N VAL A 72 -10.77 8.82 -33.83
CA VAL A 72 -11.87 8.04 -33.27
C VAL A 72 -13.02 8.97 -32.85
N VAL A 73 -14.17 8.83 -33.48
CA VAL A 73 -15.42 9.49 -33.09
C VAL A 73 -16.17 8.53 -32.16
N GLY A 74 -16.32 8.89 -30.89
CA GLY A 74 -17.03 8.05 -29.91
C GLY A 74 -18.55 8.25 -29.97
N ASN A 75 -19.30 7.18 -29.74
CA ASN A 75 -20.73 7.25 -29.52
C ASN A 75 -21.01 7.22 -28.02
N TRP A 76 -21.43 8.35 -27.47
CA TRP A 76 -21.67 8.57 -26.04
C TRP A 76 -22.45 7.46 -25.31
N PRO A 77 -23.58 6.95 -25.81
CA PRO A 77 -24.35 5.97 -25.03
C PRO A 77 -23.62 4.66 -24.75
N ASN A 78 -22.57 4.36 -25.51
CA ASN A 78 -21.90 3.06 -25.50
C ASN A 78 -20.51 3.06 -24.87
N LEU A 79 -20.10 4.15 -24.20
CA LEU A 79 -18.79 4.23 -23.56
C LEU A 79 -18.67 3.25 -22.38
N VAL A 80 -19.77 3.02 -21.67
CA VAL A 80 -19.82 2.15 -20.48
C VAL A 80 -21.07 1.27 -20.54
N THR A 81 -20.86 -0.02 -20.33
CA THR A 81 -21.96 -1.00 -20.18
C THR A 81 -21.76 -1.73 -18.86
N VAL A 82 -22.81 -1.76 -18.03
CA VAL A 82 -22.82 -2.53 -16.77
C VAL A 82 -23.89 -3.60 -16.86
N THR A 83 -23.49 -4.84 -16.63
CA THR A 83 -24.38 -6.00 -16.60
C THR A 83 -24.41 -6.57 -15.18
N PHE A 84 -25.60 -6.80 -14.66
CA PHE A 84 -25.77 -7.41 -13.34
C PHE A 84 -25.99 -8.91 -13.46
N HIS A 85 -25.84 -9.63 -12.35
CA HIS A 85 -26.45 -10.94 -12.20
C HIS A 85 -27.97 -10.79 -12.18
N ASP A 86 -28.70 -11.80 -12.65
CA ASP A 86 -30.15 -11.75 -12.70
C ASP A 86 -30.79 -11.56 -11.29
N PRO A 87 -31.84 -10.74 -11.20
CA PRO A 87 -32.50 -9.98 -12.29
C PRO A 87 -31.80 -8.64 -12.59
N GLN A 88 -31.92 -8.18 -13.85
CA GLN A 88 -31.48 -6.83 -14.25
C GLN A 88 -32.45 -5.78 -13.71
N PRO A 89 -31.99 -4.56 -13.40
CA PRO A 89 -32.87 -3.45 -12.96
C PRO A 89 -33.80 -3.01 -14.09
N ALA A 90 -35.08 -3.36 -14.00
CA ALA A 90 -36.06 -3.14 -15.05
C ALA A 90 -36.82 -1.80 -14.91
N THR A 91 -37.15 -1.43 -13.67
CA THR A 91 -37.90 -0.20 -13.39
C THR A 91 -36.98 0.99 -13.08
N ASP A 92 -37.48 2.22 -13.25
CA ASP A 92 -36.70 3.43 -12.90
C ASP A 92 -36.31 3.45 -11.42
N GLN A 93 -37.17 2.96 -10.53
CA GLN A 93 -36.86 2.85 -9.13
C GLN A 93 -35.72 1.87 -8.86
N GLN A 94 -35.71 0.71 -9.52
CA GLN A 94 -34.61 -0.27 -9.42
C GLN A 94 -33.31 0.31 -10.00
N ARG A 95 -33.38 1.01 -11.14
CA ARG A 95 -32.20 1.65 -11.75
C ARG A 95 -31.60 2.71 -10.82
N ARG A 96 -32.44 3.55 -10.19
CA ARG A 96 -31.97 4.57 -9.23
C ARG A 96 -31.26 3.95 -8.01
N ARG A 97 -31.73 2.80 -7.55
CA ARG A 97 -31.14 2.07 -6.42
C ARG A 97 -29.95 1.19 -6.80
N ALA A 98 -29.73 0.96 -8.10
CA ALA A 98 -28.74 0.00 -8.58
C ALA A 98 -27.32 0.30 -8.11
N VAL A 99 -26.94 1.59 -8.08
CA VAL A 99 -25.58 2.03 -7.74
C VAL A 99 -25.62 3.21 -6.78
N TYR A 100 -24.74 3.18 -5.81
CA TYR A 100 -24.47 4.28 -4.88
C TYR A 100 -22.96 4.54 -4.81
N THR A 101 -22.54 5.79 -5.04
CA THR A 101 -21.11 6.13 -5.16
C THR A 101 -20.70 7.16 -4.12
N ARG A 102 -19.54 6.94 -3.49
CA ARG A 102 -18.84 7.88 -2.63
C ARG A 102 -17.49 8.24 -3.23
N SER A 103 -17.26 9.51 -3.41
CA SER A 103 -16.01 10.08 -3.93
C SER A 103 -14.90 10.07 -2.86
N ALA A 104 -13.63 10.16 -3.29
CA ALA A 104 -12.50 10.43 -2.40
C ALA A 104 -12.51 11.90 -1.89
N TYR A 105 -13.16 12.81 -2.61
CA TYR A 105 -13.25 14.24 -2.31
C TYR A 105 -14.39 14.50 -1.33
N ARG A 106 -14.19 14.14 -0.06
CA ARG A 106 -15.12 14.33 1.03
C ARG A 106 -14.79 15.61 1.78
N ASN A 107 -15.78 16.50 1.89
CA ASN A 107 -15.58 17.83 2.47
C ASN A 107 -15.92 17.86 3.96
N ASP A 108 -15.21 18.73 4.71
CA ASP A 108 -15.56 19.03 6.10
C ASP A 108 -16.88 19.82 6.11
N PRO A 109 -17.94 19.33 6.75
CA PRO A 109 -19.27 19.90 6.56
C PRO A 109 -19.50 21.14 7.42
N GLU A 110 -20.27 22.08 6.88
CA GLU A 110 -20.96 23.10 7.65
C GLU A 110 -22.35 22.61 8.00
N PHE A 111 -22.68 22.53 9.30
CA PHE A 111 -23.99 22.05 9.80
C PHE A 111 -25.00 23.17 10.00
N GLN A 112 -25.03 24.19 9.12
CA GLN A 112 -26.05 25.24 9.21
C GLN A 112 -27.37 24.75 8.64
N LEU A 113 -28.43 24.80 9.44
CA LEU A 113 -29.79 24.56 9.02
C LEU A 113 -30.52 25.90 8.91
N ASP A 114 -30.50 26.48 7.72
CA ASP A 114 -31.23 27.74 7.47
C ASP A 114 -32.74 27.51 7.48
N ASN A 115 -33.20 26.30 7.10
CA ASN A 115 -34.60 25.91 7.07
C ASN A 115 -34.78 24.43 7.41
N LEU A 116 -35.77 24.10 8.23
CA LEU A 116 -36.26 22.75 8.40
C LEU A 116 -37.28 22.43 7.31
N SER A 117 -36.83 21.76 6.28
CA SER A 117 -37.68 21.30 5.18
C SER A 117 -37.57 19.79 5.04
N ARG A 118 -38.61 19.17 4.46
CA ARG A 118 -38.57 17.74 4.15
C ARG A 118 -37.38 17.44 3.24
N VAL A 119 -36.55 16.50 3.65
CA VAL A 119 -35.39 16.08 2.85
C VAL A 119 -35.84 15.12 1.75
N THR A 120 -35.40 15.36 0.52
CA THR A 120 -35.63 14.45 -0.61
C THR A 120 -35.21 13.04 -0.27
N PRO A 121 -36.00 11.99 -0.63
CA PRO A 121 -35.59 10.60 -0.47
C PRO A 121 -34.18 10.34 -1.00
N ALA A 122 -33.40 9.51 -0.33
CA ALA A 122 -31.99 9.30 -0.68
C ALA A 122 -31.80 8.78 -2.11
N VAL A 123 -32.72 7.97 -2.61
CA VAL A 123 -32.74 7.46 -3.98
C VAL A 123 -33.00 8.53 -5.06
N GLN A 124 -33.49 9.70 -4.66
CA GLN A 124 -33.74 10.84 -5.55
C GLN A 124 -32.69 11.95 -5.37
N GLU A 125 -31.78 11.77 -4.43
CA GLU A 125 -30.78 12.76 -4.08
C GLU A 125 -29.67 12.82 -5.14
N PHE A 126 -29.34 14.03 -5.53
CA PHE A 126 -28.30 14.30 -6.51
C PHE A 126 -27.16 15.06 -5.86
N ARG A 127 -26.02 14.39 -5.60
CA ARG A 127 -24.91 14.98 -4.84
C ARG A 127 -23.74 15.43 -5.69
N ILE A 128 -23.25 14.55 -6.55
CA ILE A 128 -22.06 14.77 -7.36
C ILE A 128 -22.36 14.49 -8.84
N ASN A 129 -21.78 15.28 -9.73
CA ASN A 129 -21.84 15.06 -11.18
C ASN A 129 -20.69 14.18 -11.65
N ARG A 130 -19.50 14.45 -11.15
CA ARG A 130 -18.25 13.78 -11.46
C ARG A 130 -17.61 13.30 -10.15
N LEU A 131 -16.80 12.28 -10.21
CA LEU A 131 -16.16 11.73 -9.01
C LEU A 131 -15.20 12.74 -8.33
N ILE A 132 -14.77 13.76 -9.07
CA ILE A 132 -13.93 14.85 -8.57
C ILE A 132 -14.70 15.98 -7.87
N ASP A 133 -16.04 15.96 -7.92
CA ASP A 133 -16.86 16.97 -7.26
C ASP A 133 -16.87 16.72 -5.74
N ASN A 134 -16.95 17.82 -4.98
CA ASN A 134 -17.01 17.74 -3.51
C ASN A 134 -18.27 17.02 -3.03
N ASP A 135 -18.10 15.99 -2.22
CA ASP A 135 -19.19 15.20 -1.64
C ASP A 135 -19.55 15.72 -0.25
N GLN A 136 -20.74 16.28 -0.10
CA GLN A 136 -21.26 16.87 1.15
C GLN A 136 -22.21 15.91 1.90
N ALA A 137 -21.97 14.62 1.83
CA ALA A 137 -22.88 13.62 2.41
C ALA A 137 -23.15 13.80 3.91
N VAL A 138 -22.17 14.21 4.70
CA VAL A 138 -22.33 14.39 6.16
C VAL A 138 -23.36 15.48 6.48
N SER A 139 -23.29 16.62 5.81
CA SER A 139 -24.26 17.71 6.01
C SER A 139 -25.67 17.30 5.63
N LEU A 140 -25.81 16.62 4.49
CA LEU A 140 -27.11 16.10 4.04
C LEU A 140 -27.67 15.03 4.98
N ASN A 141 -26.82 14.16 5.49
CA ASN A 141 -27.21 13.13 6.45
C ASN A 141 -27.58 13.70 7.82
N TYR A 142 -26.92 14.78 8.26
CA TYR A 142 -27.33 15.51 9.44
C TYR A 142 -28.76 16.07 9.28
N ARG A 143 -29.03 16.77 8.18
CA ARG A 143 -30.38 17.27 7.87
C ARG A 143 -31.42 16.15 7.82
N ARG A 144 -31.07 15.01 7.22
CA ARG A 144 -31.94 13.83 7.12
C ARG A 144 -32.29 13.28 8.50
N LEU A 145 -31.30 13.11 9.38
CA LEU A 145 -31.55 12.64 10.75
C LEU A 145 -32.45 13.58 11.54
N VAL A 146 -32.23 14.89 11.41
CA VAL A 146 -33.07 15.89 12.06
C VAL A 146 -34.51 15.84 11.54
N SER A 147 -34.69 15.83 10.21
CA SER A 147 -36.02 15.78 9.59
C SER A 147 -36.75 14.50 9.92
N GLN A 148 -36.11 13.34 9.88
CA GLN A 148 -36.67 12.05 10.30
C GLN A 148 -37.07 12.08 11.77
N GLY A 149 -36.23 12.69 12.62
CA GLY A 149 -36.57 12.87 14.03
C GLY A 149 -37.88 13.66 14.24
N PHE A 150 -38.11 14.72 13.46
CA PHE A 150 -39.36 15.45 13.52
C PHE A 150 -40.54 14.61 12.99
N GLU A 151 -40.41 13.96 11.85
CA GLU A 151 -41.47 13.07 11.32
C GLU A 151 -41.83 11.95 12.33
N ASP A 152 -40.81 11.34 12.95
CA ASP A 152 -41.03 10.28 13.94
C ASP A 152 -41.78 10.79 15.18
N VAL A 153 -41.50 12.01 15.61
CA VAL A 153 -42.23 12.60 16.79
C VAL A 153 -43.67 12.91 16.45
N TYR A 154 -43.95 13.44 15.26
CA TYR A 154 -45.32 13.89 14.91
C TYR A 154 -46.20 12.80 14.29
N GLU A 155 -45.61 11.87 13.54
CA GLU A 155 -46.40 10.88 12.79
C GLU A 155 -46.28 9.45 13.34
N ARG A 156 -45.16 9.09 13.98
CA ARG A 156 -44.85 7.71 14.36
C ARG A 156 -44.61 7.48 15.84
N ALA A 157 -44.66 8.53 16.66
CA ALA A 157 -44.39 8.40 18.10
C ALA A 157 -45.43 7.51 18.77
N GLN A 158 -44.98 6.44 19.39
CA GLN A 158 -45.84 5.62 20.24
C GLN A 158 -46.08 6.33 21.57
N PRO A 159 -47.31 6.32 22.08
CA PRO A 159 -47.59 6.86 23.42
C PRO A 159 -46.68 6.22 24.46
N GLY A 160 -46.00 7.05 25.25
CA GLY A 160 -45.08 6.58 26.30
C GLY A 160 -43.62 6.42 25.88
N LEU A 161 -43.23 6.71 24.61
CA LEU A 161 -41.84 6.69 24.20
C LEU A 161 -41.04 7.77 24.93
N THR A 162 -39.99 7.38 25.63
CA THR A 162 -39.12 8.32 26.34
C THR A 162 -38.15 9.01 25.36
N ILE A 163 -37.64 10.20 25.72
CA ILE A 163 -36.62 10.91 24.93
C ILE A 163 -35.34 10.06 24.77
N GLY A 164 -35.01 9.25 25.78
CA GLY A 164 -33.87 8.32 25.73
C GLY A 164 -34.04 7.25 24.67
N GLU A 165 -35.18 6.59 24.62
CA GLU A 165 -35.52 5.58 23.60
C GLU A 165 -35.59 6.17 22.19
N PHE A 166 -36.12 7.37 22.06
CA PHE A 166 -36.18 8.10 20.81
C PHE A 166 -34.74 8.39 20.28
N ARG A 167 -33.85 8.86 21.17
CA ARG A 167 -32.44 9.10 20.83
C ARG A 167 -31.75 7.81 20.41
N GLU A 168 -32.00 6.72 21.13
CA GLU A 168 -31.45 5.40 20.83
C GLU A 168 -31.87 4.93 19.44
N ARG A 169 -33.12 5.07 19.06
CA ARG A 169 -33.62 4.73 17.72
C ARG A 169 -32.97 5.58 16.61
N SER A 170 -32.69 6.85 16.92
CA SER A 170 -32.19 7.82 15.94
C SER A 170 -30.67 7.66 15.65
N ILE A 171 -29.85 7.51 16.69
CA ILE A 171 -28.39 7.54 16.58
C ILE A 171 -27.69 6.35 17.25
N GLY A 172 -28.41 5.43 17.90
CA GLY A 172 -27.81 4.34 18.68
C GLY A 172 -26.90 3.46 17.87
N GLU A 173 -27.33 3.03 16.68
CA GLU A 173 -26.53 2.18 15.81
C GLU A 173 -25.25 2.89 15.30
N ILE A 174 -25.34 4.18 14.97
CA ILE A 174 -24.19 4.98 14.57
C ILE A 174 -23.21 5.10 15.73
N ARG A 175 -23.73 5.37 16.93
CA ARG A 175 -22.94 5.43 18.16
C ARG A 175 -22.18 4.13 18.41
N ASP A 176 -22.88 3.00 18.39
CA ASP A 176 -22.29 1.69 18.69
C ASP A 176 -21.24 1.30 17.65
N THR A 177 -21.45 1.64 16.38
CA THR A 177 -20.49 1.42 15.31
C THR A 177 -19.23 2.28 15.52
N MET A 178 -19.40 3.54 15.88
CA MET A 178 -18.27 4.43 16.19
C MET A 178 -17.50 3.97 17.43
N GLN A 179 -18.16 3.48 18.46
CA GLN A 179 -17.48 2.93 19.65
C GLN A 179 -16.65 1.69 19.36
N ARG A 180 -17.06 0.84 18.40
CA ARG A 180 -16.25 -0.31 17.98
C ARG A 180 -14.97 0.10 17.28
N LEU A 181 -14.99 1.21 16.53
CA LEU A 181 -13.80 1.76 15.86
C LEU A 181 -12.92 2.59 16.79
N PHE A 182 -13.55 3.38 17.64
CA PHE A 182 -12.90 4.34 18.53
C PHE A 182 -13.36 4.13 19.97
N PRO A 183 -12.75 3.20 20.70
CA PRO A 183 -13.06 3.00 22.11
C PRO A 183 -12.94 4.32 22.89
N GLY A 184 -14.02 4.70 23.57
CA GLY A 184 -14.09 5.95 24.33
C GLY A 184 -14.65 7.16 23.58
N LEU A 185 -14.95 7.05 22.26
CA LEU A 185 -15.66 8.09 21.50
C LEU A 185 -17.15 7.71 21.38
N VAL A 186 -18.02 8.48 22.03
CA VAL A 186 -19.46 8.18 22.14
C VAL A 186 -20.25 9.28 21.46
N LEU A 187 -21.01 8.98 20.42
CA LEU A 187 -21.96 9.92 19.82
C LEU A 187 -23.12 10.16 20.80
N ASN A 188 -23.20 11.36 21.34
CA ASN A 188 -24.16 11.71 22.37
C ASN A 188 -25.45 12.31 21.82
N SER A 189 -25.35 13.31 20.93
CA SER A 189 -26.53 14.00 20.40
C SER A 189 -26.28 14.70 19.08
N LEU A 190 -27.36 15.16 18.44
CA LEU A 190 -27.32 16.01 17.22
C LEU A 190 -27.18 17.50 17.57
N GLY A 191 -27.05 17.86 18.88
CA GLY A 191 -27.10 19.23 19.34
C GLY A 191 -28.51 19.83 19.20
N ASN A 192 -28.59 21.16 19.29
CA ASN A 192 -29.84 21.88 19.01
C ASN A 192 -29.89 22.31 17.54
N PRO A 193 -30.72 21.69 16.70
CA PRO A 193 -30.78 22.01 15.26
C PRO A 193 -31.19 23.45 14.95
N LEU A 194 -31.88 24.10 15.88
CA LEU A 194 -32.39 25.47 15.71
C LEU A 194 -31.40 26.55 16.10
N SER A 195 -30.22 26.19 16.62
CA SER A 195 -29.19 27.17 16.99
C SER A 195 -27.82 26.83 16.41
N ALA A 196 -27.14 25.87 17.02
CA ALA A 196 -25.80 25.42 16.59
C ALA A 196 -25.81 23.91 16.41
N GLY A 197 -26.63 23.45 15.45
CA GLY A 197 -26.79 22.03 15.16
C GLY A 197 -25.48 21.40 14.70
N THR A 198 -25.01 20.38 15.42
CA THR A 198 -23.85 19.57 15.03
C THR A 198 -23.85 18.27 15.83
N PHE A 199 -23.17 17.26 15.33
CA PHE A 199 -22.93 16.06 16.13
C PHE A 199 -22.07 16.37 17.34
N ARG A 200 -22.48 15.85 18.51
CA ARG A 200 -21.78 15.99 19.78
C ARG A 200 -21.36 14.64 20.29
N PHE A 201 -20.11 14.57 20.73
CA PHE A 201 -19.49 13.36 21.22
C PHE A 201 -19.02 13.53 22.66
N ASP A 202 -18.93 12.43 23.39
CA ASP A 202 -18.18 12.33 24.64
C ASP A 202 -16.87 11.60 24.35
N LYS A 203 -15.75 12.09 24.89
CA LYS A 203 -14.40 11.50 24.72
C LYS A 203 -13.60 11.69 26.02
N GLY A 204 -13.48 10.61 26.80
CA GLY A 204 -12.89 10.70 28.14
C GLY A 204 -13.66 11.68 29.04
N ASP A 205 -12.93 12.62 29.62
CA ASP A 205 -13.53 13.68 30.48
C ASP A 205 -14.20 14.79 29.66
N SER A 206 -13.96 14.89 28.38
CA SER A 206 -14.59 15.90 27.51
C SER A 206 -16.03 15.51 27.19
N LYS A 207 -16.99 16.34 27.60
CA LYS A 207 -18.40 16.17 27.32
C LYS A 207 -18.89 17.14 26.24
N ALA A 208 -19.84 16.65 25.43
CA ALA A 208 -20.42 17.41 24.31
C ALA A 208 -19.36 17.96 23.32
N PHE A 209 -18.30 17.20 23.10
CA PHE A 209 -17.22 17.48 22.14
C PHE A 209 -17.78 17.62 20.72
N LEU A 210 -17.46 18.70 20.03
CA LEU A 210 -18.09 19.01 18.74
C LEU A 210 -17.44 18.21 17.61
N TYR A 211 -18.22 17.84 16.60
CA TYR A 211 -17.74 17.16 15.37
C TYR A 211 -16.49 17.83 14.77
N LYS A 212 -16.48 19.17 14.67
CA LYS A 212 -15.34 19.91 14.10
C LYS A 212 -14.00 19.64 14.81
N ASN A 213 -14.05 19.21 16.05
CA ASN A 213 -12.87 18.93 16.88
C ASN A 213 -12.42 17.46 16.81
N LEU A 214 -13.14 16.59 16.08
CA LEU A 214 -12.69 15.23 15.78
C LEU A 214 -11.39 15.28 14.95
N SER A 215 -10.54 14.27 15.12
CA SER A 215 -9.37 14.07 14.26
C SER A 215 -9.78 13.74 12.81
N GLY A 216 -8.88 13.94 11.85
CA GLY A 216 -9.16 13.64 10.44
C GLY A 216 -9.64 12.21 10.22
N GLY A 217 -9.00 11.22 10.87
CA GLY A 217 -9.40 9.82 10.78
C GLY A 217 -10.78 9.52 11.41
N GLU A 218 -11.10 10.15 12.57
CA GLU A 218 -12.42 10.03 13.19
C GLU A 218 -13.52 10.62 12.29
N LYS A 219 -13.27 11.80 11.70
CA LYS A 219 -14.20 12.45 10.75
C LYS A 219 -14.42 11.59 9.51
N ALA A 220 -13.36 11.10 8.90
CA ALA A 220 -13.44 10.31 7.67
C ALA A 220 -14.18 8.98 7.88
N ALA A 221 -13.92 8.28 8.99
CA ALA A 221 -14.65 7.06 9.36
C ALA A 221 -16.13 7.36 9.67
N PHE A 222 -16.39 8.42 10.44
CA PHE A 222 -17.75 8.83 10.78
C PHE A 222 -18.57 9.18 9.54
N ASP A 223 -18.00 9.94 8.60
CA ASP A 223 -18.67 10.32 7.35
C ASP A 223 -19.13 9.09 6.56
N LEU A 224 -18.24 8.14 6.31
CA LEU A 224 -18.56 6.95 5.53
C LEU A 224 -19.60 6.05 6.23
N LEU A 225 -19.43 5.83 7.52
CA LEU A 225 -20.34 4.96 8.28
C LEU A 225 -21.72 5.61 8.47
N LEU A 226 -21.76 6.90 8.81
CA LEU A 226 -23.00 7.65 8.91
C LEU A 226 -23.81 7.54 7.62
N ASP A 227 -23.15 7.81 6.49
CA ASP A 227 -23.79 7.79 5.19
C ASP A 227 -24.35 6.40 4.85
N LEU A 228 -23.52 5.37 5.01
CA LEU A 228 -23.92 4.01 4.70
C LEU A 228 -25.07 3.51 5.61
N LEU A 229 -24.99 3.76 6.91
CA LEU A 229 -26.02 3.34 7.88
C LEU A 229 -27.36 4.02 7.65
N ILE A 230 -27.36 5.29 7.25
CA ILE A 230 -28.59 6.02 6.92
C ILE A 230 -29.17 5.54 5.57
N LYS A 231 -28.30 5.42 4.56
CA LYS A 231 -28.75 5.14 3.19
C LYS A 231 -29.18 3.68 2.98
N ARG A 232 -28.62 2.72 3.71
CA ARG A 232 -28.92 1.28 3.52
C ARG A 232 -30.40 0.92 3.64
N ARG A 233 -31.21 1.75 4.30
CA ARG A 233 -32.67 1.54 4.42
C ARG A 233 -33.39 1.69 3.09
N GLU A 234 -32.89 2.58 2.22
CA GLU A 234 -33.42 2.82 0.87
C GLU A 234 -32.62 2.07 -0.21
N PHE A 235 -31.37 1.72 0.10
CA PHE A 235 -30.41 1.05 -0.79
C PHE A 235 -30.12 -0.36 -0.25
N ASP A 236 -31.13 -1.19 -0.12
CA ASP A 236 -31.07 -2.54 0.46
C ASP A 236 -30.59 -3.62 -0.54
N ASP A 237 -30.68 -3.32 -1.85
CA ASP A 237 -30.22 -4.18 -2.95
C ASP A 237 -29.42 -3.33 -3.96
N THR A 238 -28.19 -2.96 -3.59
CA THR A 238 -27.41 -1.91 -4.26
C THR A 238 -25.95 -2.29 -4.39
N VAL A 239 -25.29 -1.81 -5.42
CA VAL A 239 -23.83 -1.85 -5.54
C VAL A 239 -23.27 -0.53 -5.03
N PHE A 240 -22.54 -0.59 -3.91
CA PHE A 240 -21.87 0.55 -3.30
C PHE A 240 -20.44 0.67 -3.83
N PHE A 241 -20.09 1.84 -4.34
CA PHE A 241 -18.73 2.18 -4.72
C PHE A 241 -18.17 3.24 -3.78
N ILE A 242 -17.00 2.98 -3.19
CA ILE A 242 -16.30 3.95 -2.33
C ILE A 242 -14.87 4.08 -2.85
N ASP A 243 -14.52 5.31 -3.20
CA ASP A 243 -13.16 5.65 -3.63
C ASP A 243 -12.32 6.09 -2.44
N GLU A 244 -11.14 5.50 -2.30
CA GLU A 244 -10.16 5.76 -1.23
C GLU A 244 -10.79 5.86 0.18
N PRO A 245 -11.46 4.81 0.67
CA PRO A 245 -12.08 4.85 2.00
C PRO A 245 -11.07 5.05 3.12
N GLU A 246 -9.81 4.74 2.89
CA GLU A 246 -8.68 4.84 3.83
C GLU A 246 -8.14 6.25 4.05
N ALA A 247 -8.56 7.25 3.29
CA ALA A 247 -8.01 8.59 3.36
C ALA A 247 -7.98 9.13 4.81
N HIS A 248 -6.83 9.69 5.22
CA HIS A 248 -6.59 10.26 6.56
C HIS A 248 -6.57 9.26 7.73
N MET A 249 -6.47 7.94 7.49
CA MET A 249 -6.55 6.91 8.53
C MET A 249 -5.25 6.12 8.68
N SER A 250 -4.94 5.71 9.92
CA SER A 250 -3.85 4.78 10.18
C SER A 250 -4.18 3.36 9.68
N PRO A 251 -3.18 2.52 9.33
CA PRO A 251 -3.42 1.17 8.81
C PRO A 251 -4.30 0.28 9.68
N GLY A 252 -4.18 0.38 11.01
CA GLY A 252 -5.01 -0.38 11.94
C GLY A 252 -6.48 0.03 11.87
N LEU A 253 -6.75 1.32 11.79
CA LEU A 253 -8.10 1.87 11.65
C LEU A 253 -8.72 1.51 10.30
N GLN A 254 -7.94 1.54 9.22
CA GLN A 254 -8.38 1.14 7.87
C GLN A 254 -8.93 -0.28 7.85
N SER A 255 -8.24 -1.22 8.52
CA SER A 255 -8.69 -2.61 8.67
C SER A 255 -10.02 -2.71 9.44
N ALA A 256 -10.14 -2.00 10.55
CA ALA A 256 -11.35 -2.00 11.36
C ALA A 256 -12.54 -1.36 10.61
N LEU A 257 -12.30 -0.25 9.90
CA LEU A 257 -13.32 0.42 9.08
C LEU A 257 -13.87 -0.51 8.00
N LEU A 258 -13.03 -1.26 7.28
CA LEU A 258 -13.52 -2.22 6.29
C LEU A 258 -14.45 -3.25 6.92
N GLY A 259 -14.13 -3.73 8.12
CA GLY A 259 -15.00 -4.66 8.86
C GLY A 259 -16.39 -4.07 9.14
N GLU A 260 -16.47 -2.80 9.52
CA GLU A 260 -17.75 -2.12 9.78
C GLU A 260 -18.51 -1.80 8.49
N LEU A 261 -17.83 -1.35 7.42
CA LEU A 261 -18.44 -1.12 6.11
C LEU A 261 -19.07 -2.41 5.55
N PHE A 262 -18.32 -3.52 5.60
CA PHE A 262 -18.81 -4.82 5.13
C PHE A 262 -19.99 -5.33 5.93
N ARG A 263 -20.01 -5.06 7.26
CA ARG A 263 -21.12 -5.42 8.14
C ARG A 263 -22.36 -4.55 7.89
N ALA A 264 -22.16 -3.28 7.54
CA ALA A 264 -23.25 -2.33 7.30
C ALA A 264 -23.99 -2.59 5.97
N VAL A 265 -23.32 -3.19 4.97
CA VAL A 265 -23.93 -3.49 3.66
C VAL A 265 -24.77 -4.77 3.73
N HIS A 266 -25.98 -4.75 3.17
CA HIS A 266 -26.87 -5.90 3.09
C HIS A 266 -26.25 -7.09 2.31
N GLU A 267 -26.68 -8.29 2.64
CA GLU A 267 -26.17 -9.53 1.99
C GLU A 267 -26.45 -9.58 0.49
N ASN A 268 -27.54 -8.99 0.04
CA ASN A 268 -27.92 -8.90 -1.37
C ASN A 268 -27.15 -7.81 -2.13
N SER A 269 -26.49 -6.92 -1.41
CA SER A 269 -25.70 -5.82 -1.96
C SER A 269 -24.26 -6.21 -2.22
N GLN A 270 -23.54 -5.36 -2.96
CA GLN A 270 -22.12 -5.54 -3.27
C GLN A 270 -21.37 -4.26 -2.92
N LEU A 271 -20.22 -4.38 -2.25
CA LEU A 271 -19.36 -3.27 -1.89
C LEU A 271 -18.09 -3.30 -2.76
N TRP A 272 -17.86 -2.24 -3.51
CA TRP A 272 -16.67 -2.03 -4.33
C TRP A 272 -15.81 -0.93 -3.71
N LEU A 273 -14.54 -1.24 -3.49
CA LEU A 273 -13.58 -0.30 -2.92
C LEU A 273 -12.39 -0.12 -3.85
N ALA A 274 -12.07 1.11 -4.21
CA ALA A 274 -10.78 1.43 -4.80
C ALA A 274 -9.83 1.80 -3.67
N THR A 275 -8.77 1.02 -3.48
CA THR A 275 -7.87 1.15 -2.35
C THR A 275 -6.41 0.84 -2.70
N HIS A 276 -5.50 1.47 -2.00
CA HIS A 276 -4.08 1.10 -1.92
C HIS A 276 -3.69 0.67 -0.49
N SER A 277 -4.68 0.53 0.42
CA SER A 277 -4.47 0.21 1.83
C SER A 277 -4.18 -1.28 2.07
N ILE A 278 -3.00 -1.58 2.60
CA ILE A 278 -2.65 -2.92 3.09
C ILE A 278 -3.57 -3.35 4.23
N GLY A 279 -3.96 -2.42 5.11
CA GLY A 279 -4.87 -2.69 6.21
C GLY A 279 -6.22 -3.24 5.73
N MET A 280 -6.80 -2.60 4.70
CA MET A 280 -8.04 -3.07 4.07
C MET A 280 -7.86 -4.38 3.32
N MET A 281 -6.78 -4.53 2.55
CA MET A 281 -6.50 -5.76 1.81
C MET A 281 -6.34 -6.97 2.73
N ARG A 282 -5.63 -6.82 3.86
CA ARG A 282 -5.49 -7.87 4.88
C ARG A 282 -6.85 -8.25 5.46
N LYS A 283 -7.66 -7.27 5.84
CA LYS A 283 -9.01 -7.52 6.35
C LYS A 283 -9.89 -8.21 5.33
N ALA A 284 -9.81 -7.82 4.06
CA ALA A 284 -10.53 -8.47 2.97
C ALA A 284 -10.13 -9.93 2.80
N ARG A 285 -8.83 -10.26 2.91
CA ARG A 285 -8.35 -11.64 2.91
C ARG A 285 -8.95 -12.45 4.07
N ASP A 286 -8.96 -11.86 5.28
CA ASP A 286 -9.52 -12.53 6.46
C ASP A 286 -11.03 -12.79 6.28
N LEU A 287 -11.76 -11.85 5.67
CA LEU A 287 -13.18 -12.03 5.32
C LEU A 287 -13.37 -13.12 4.27
N ALA A 288 -12.47 -13.22 3.27
CA ALA A 288 -12.49 -14.26 2.25
C ALA A 288 -12.30 -15.67 2.84
N GLN A 289 -11.43 -15.81 3.86
CA GLN A 289 -11.22 -17.08 4.56
C GLN A 289 -12.48 -17.55 5.31
N GLY A 290 -13.22 -16.61 5.90
CA GLY A 290 -14.48 -16.93 6.59
C GLY A 290 -15.64 -17.27 5.64
N ASN A 291 -15.62 -16.74 4.41
CA ASN A 291 -16.70 -16.91 3.41
C ASN A 291 -16.08 -17.01 2.01
N PRO A 292 -15.69 -18.21 1.57
CA PRO A 292 -15.08 -18.40 0.25
C PRO A 292 -15.95 -17.87 -0.89
N GLY A 293 -15.34 -17.12 -1.82
CA GLY A 293 -16.01 -16.51 -2.96
C GLY A 293 -16.77 -15.20 -2.65
N SER A 294 -16.89 -14.80 -1.38
CA SER A 294 -17.56 -13.53 -1.02
C SER A 294 -16.70 -12.30 -1.25
N VAL A 295 -15.38 -12.45 -1.43
CA VAL A 295 -14.42 -11.37 -1.65
C VAL A 295 -13.61 -11.67 -2.90
N VAL A 296 -13.47 -10.68 -3.78
CA VAL A 296 -12.64 -10.76 -4.98
C VAL A 296 -11.71 -9.55 -5.09
N PHE A 297 -10.56 -9.77 -5.72
CA PHE A 297 -9.56 -8.75 -5.94
C PHE A 297 -9.33 -8.56 -7.44
N PHE A 298 -9.23 -7.30 -7.87
CA PHE A 298 -8.75 -6.92 -9.20
C PHE A 298 -7.44 -6.15 -9.05
N ASP A 299 -6.40 -6.61 -9.74
CA ASP A 299 -5.09 -5.96 -9.76
C ASP A 299 -5.00 -4.98 -10.95
N PHE A 300 -4.83 -3.71 -10.64
CA PHE A 300 -4.67 -2.62 -11.61
C PHE A 300 -3.19 -2.22 -11.79
N ASP A 301 -2.27 -2.90 -11.09
CA ASP A 301 -0.85 -2.60 -11.19
C ASP A 301 -0.23 -3.20 -12.45
N GLY A 302 0.62 -2.41 -13.13
CA GLY A 302 1.31 -2.84 -14.35
C GLY A 302 0.40 -3.07 -15.58
N VAL A 303 -0.89 -2.70 -15.51
CA VAL A 303 -1.86 -2.94 -16.59
C VAL A 303 -1.79 -1.84 -17.65
N ASN A 304 -1.66 -2.24 -18.92
CA ASN A 304 -1.71 -1.31 -20.05
C ASN A 304 -3.14 -1.18 -20.61
N PHE A 305 -3.85 -0.14 -20.21
CA PHE A 305 -5.21 0.16 -20.66
C PHE A 305 -5.31 0.85 -22.03
N ASP A 306 -4.19 1.06 -22.72
CA ASP A 306 -4.21 1.55 -24.11
C ASP A 306 -4.48 0.42 -25.11
N LEU A 307 -4.40 -0.83 -24.66
CA LEU A 307 -4.72 -2.02 -25.44
C LEU A 307 -6.05 -2.62 -25.01
N PRO A 308 -6.75 -3.37 -25.90
CA PRO A 308 -7.89 -4.19 -25.52
C PRO A 308 -7.51 -5.18 -24.43
N LEU A 309 -8.30 -5.25 -23.36
CA LEU A 309 -7.94 -5.99 -22.15
C LEU A 309 -9.18 -6.58 -21.46
N THR A 310 -9.02 -7.79 -20.93
CA THR A 310 -10.00 -8.39 -20.00
C THR A 310 -9.37 -8.56 -18.64
N LEU A 311 -9.92 -7.89 -17.64
CA LEU A 311 -9.56 -8.07 -16.23
C LEU A 311 -10.49 -9.12 -15.61
N ARG A 312 -9.89 -10.03 -14.86
CA ARG A 312 -10.58 -11.07 -14.09
C ARG A 312 -10.17 -11.01 -12.63
N PRO A 313 -11.01 -11.50 -11.71
CA PRO A 313 -10.61 -11.67 -10.32
C PRO A 313 -9.32 -12.47 -10.20
N ILE A 314 -8.44 -12.03 -9.30
CA ILE A 314 -7.21 -12.72 -8.99
C ILE A 314 -7.27 -13.35 -7.59
N GLU A 315 -6.60 -14.47 -7.40
CA GLU A 315 -6.26 -14.94 -6.07
C GLU A 315 -5.02 -14.20 -5.57
N PRO A 316 -5.06 -13.59 -4.38
CA PRO A 316 -3.94 -12.85 -3.83
C PRO A 316 -2.73 -13.74 -3.56
N SER A 317 -1.86 -13.86 -4.56
CA SER A 317 -0.62 -14.62 -4.50
C SER A 317 0.48 -13.85 -3.73
N ARG A 318 1.57 -14.55 -3.38
CA ARG A 318 2.73 -13.91 -2.75
C ARG A 318 3.31 -12.73 -3.57
N PRO A 319 3.48 -12.82 -4.91
CA PRO A 319 3.88 -11.68 -5.74
C PRO A 319 2.93 -10.49 -5.67
N PHE A 320 1.60 -10.75 -5.67
CA PHE A 320 0.60 -9.71 -5.49
C PHE A 320 0.77 -8.97 -4.16
N TRP A 321 0.92 -9.69 -3.04
CA TRP A 321 1.14 -9.09 -1.73
C TRP A 321 2.44 -8.29 -1.66
N LYS A 322 3.51 -8.79 -2.30
CA LYS A 322 4.78 -8.07 -2.38
C LYS A 322 4.60 -6.73 -3.10
N ARG A 323 3.95 -6.70 -4.26
CA ARG A 323 3.67 -5.46 -5.00
C ARG A 323 2.76 -4.52 -4.20
N ALA A 324 1.69 -5.03 -3.61
CA ALA A 324 0.80 -4.22 -2.79
C ALA A 324 1.53 -3.56 -1.60
N MET A 325 2.44 -4.30 -0.96
CA MET A 325 3.30 -3.75 0.08
C MET A 325 4.30 -2.71 -0.46
N GLN A 326 4.85 -2.92 -1.66
CA GLN A 326 5.71 -1.92 -2.31
C GLN A 326 4.97 -0.60 -2.54
N ILE A 327 3.72 -0.68 -3.00
CA ILE A 327 2.87 0.50 -3.22
C ILE A 327 2.59 1.25 -1.91
N ALA A 328 2.37 0.55 -0.81
CA ALA A 328 1.95 1.16 0.45
C ALA A 328 3.10 1.58 1.37
N LEU A 329 4.26 0.96 1.23
CA LEU A 329 5.43 1.19 2.08
C LEU A 329 6.59 1.83 1.32
N ASP A 330 6.41 2.05 0.02
CA ASP A 330 7.44 2.58 -0.89
C ASP A 330 8.72 1.74 -0.80
N ASP A 331 9.89 2.33 -0.62
CA ASP A 331 11.18 1.62 -0.55
C ASP A 331 11.28 0.60 0.61
N LEU A 332 10.44 0.70 1.64
CA LEU A 332 10.44 -0.23 2.77
C LEU A 332 9.85 -1.61 2.44
N ALA A 333 9.12 -1.74 1.34
CA ALA A 333 8.46 -3.00 0.98
C ALA A 333 9.44 -4.15 0.70
N GLY A 334 10.60 -3.84 0.14
CA GLY A 334 11.69 -4.81 -0.05
C GLY A 334 12.17 -5.45 1.27
N TYR A 335 12.03 -4.70 2.36
CA TYR A 335 12.48 -5.10 3.70
C TYR A 335 11.45 -5.92 4.48
N VAL A 336 10.18 -5.78 4.15
CA VAL A 336 9.08 -6.39 4.94
C VAL A 336 8.72 -7.80 4.47
N THR A 337 9.13 -8.19 3.25
CA THR A 337 8.73 -9.47 2.66
C THR A 337 9.84 -10.51 2.41
N PRO A 338 11.12 -10.29 2.75
CA PRO A 338 12.15 -11.30 2.58
C PRO A 338 11.93 -12.49 3.53
N GLU A 339 12.33 -13.68 3.13
CA GLU A 339 12.35 -14.84 4.01
C GLU A 339 13.45 -14.74 5.06
N ARG A 340 14.54 -14.06 4.69
CA ARG A 340 15.70 -13.83 5.55
C ARG A 340 16.17 -12.37 5.38
N VAL A 341 16.40 -11.71 6.49
CA VAL A 341 17.11 -10.44 6.56
C VAL A 341 18.47 -10.67 7.16
N VAL A 342 19.50 -10.18 6.49
CA VAL A 342 20.88 -10.22 6.99
C VAL A 342 21.27 -8.80 7.38
N LEU A 343 21.49 -8.59 8.67
CA LEU A 343 22.02 -7.34 9.20
C LEU A 343 23.53 -7.36 9.08
N CYS A 344 24.11 -6.39 8.37
CA CYS A 344 25.56 -6.25 8.18
C CYS A 344 26.06 -4.88 8.60
N GLU A 345 27.38 -4.71 8.67
CA GLU A 345 27.99 -3.42 8.98
C GLU A 345 27.70 -2.39 7.89
N GLY A 346 27.66 -1.11 8.29
CA GLY A 346 27.31 0.01 7.40
C GLY A 346 25.95 0.61 7.71
N GLY A 347 25.67 1.76 7.06
CA GLY A 347 24.44 2.52 7.25
C GLY A 347 24.31 3.19 8.62
N ARG A 348 23.98 4.49 8.60
CA ARG A 348 23.30 5.14 9.72
C ARG A 348 21.89 5.44 9.25
N LEU A 349 20.90 5.20 10.08
CA LEU A 349 19.50 5.58 9.82
C LEU A 349 19.28 7.07 9.48
N GLU A 350 20.36 7.86 9.51
CA GLU A 350 20.42 9.27 9.21
C GLU A 350 21.40 9.59 8.06
N GLY A 351 21.25 8.93 6.89
CA GLY A 351 21.89 9.36 5.63
C GLY A 351 23.31 8.88 5.36
N GLY A 352 23.72 7.74 5.93
CA GLY A 352 24.97 7.04 5.55
C GLY A 352 24.76 6.10 4.37
N THR A 353 25.80 5.85 3.58
CA THR A 353 25.77 4.87 2.46
C THR A 353 25.85 3.46 3.01
N ASP A 354 24.93 2.59 2.59
CA ASP A 354 24.87 1.15 2.91
C ASP A 354 25.78 0.32 2.00
N PHE A 355 27.05 0.70 1.87
CA PHE A 355 27.97 0.11 0.90
C PHE A 355 28.04 -1.42 0.98
N ASP A 356 28.18 -1.97 2.19
CA ASP A 356 28.32 -3.42 2.40
C ASP A 356 27.02 -4.15 2.03
N ALA A 357 25.88 -3.63 2.52
CA ALA A 357 24.57 -4.18 2.19
C ALA A 357 24.27 -4.13 0.68
N GLU A 358 24.63 -3.03 0.02
CA GLU A 358 24.47 -2.88 -1.42
C GLU A 358 25.33 -3.91 -2.20
N CYS A 359 26.59 -4.14 -1.78
CA CYS A 359 27.45 -5.14 -2.38
C CYS A 359 26.92 -6.56 -2.15
N TYR A 360 26.49 -6.89 -0.94
CA TYR A 360 25.91 -8.22 -0.68
C TYR A 360 24.62 -8.46 -1.46
N ASN A 361 23.74 -7.47 -1.54
CA ASN A 361 22.53 -7.58 -2.36
C ASN A 361 22.88 -7.84 -3.82
N GLU A 362 23.86 -7.13 -4.39
CA GLU A 362 24.34 -7.33 -5.77
C GLU A 362 24.90 -8.73 -6.00
N ILE A 363 25.70 -9.25 -5.04
CA ILE A 363 26.31 -10.58 -5.12
C ILE A 363 25.27 -11.69 -5.06
N PHE A 364 24.29 -11.59 -4.13
CA PHE A 364 23.42 -12.71 -3.78
C PHE A 364 22.02 -12.64 -4.38
N GLN A 365 21.60 -11.51 -5.01
CA GLN A 365 20.21 -11.33 -5.51
C GLN A 365 19.75 -12.42 -6.48
N THR A 366 20.65 -13.01 -7.26
CA THR A 366 20.29 -14.03 -8.26
C THR A 366 20.02 -15.39 -7.62
N GLU A 367 20.87 -15.82 -6.68
CA GLU A 367 20.76 -17.13 -6.03
C GLU A 367 19.83 -17.11 -4.82
N TYR A 368 19.80 -15.98 -4.10
CA TYR A 368 19.00 -15.80 -2.89
C TYR A 368 18.01 -14.63 -3.02
N PRO A 369 17.06 -14.68 -3.97
CA PRO A 369 16.13 -13.55 -4.22
C PRO A 369 15.18 -13.26 -3.04
N HIS A 370 15.18 -14.12 -2.02
CA HIS A 370 14.36 -13.99 -0.81
C HIS A 370 15.15 -13.46 0.39
N VAL A 371 16.43 -13.14 0.18
CA VAL A 371 17.31 -12.59 1.21
C VAL A 371 17.54 -11.12 0.93
N VAL A 372 17.49 -10.30 1.96
CA VAL A 372 17.81 -8.87 1.89
C VAL A 372 18.87 -8.54 2.90
N PHE A 373 19.90 -7.82 2.46
CA PHE A 373 20.96 -7.32 3.32
C PHE A 373 20.70 -5.87 3.69
N LEU A 374 20.87 -5.54 4.97
CA LEU A 374 20.64 -4.21 5.54
C LEU A 374 21.82 -3.79 6.39
N GLY A 375 22.29 -2.56 6.19
CA GLY A 375 23.24 -1.94 7.10
C GLY A 375 22.56 -1.57 8.43
N ALA A 376 23.10 -2.07 9.52
CA ALA A 376 22.52 -1.89 10.86
C ALA A 376 23.44 -1.11 11.82
N GLY A 377 24.43 -0.41 11.30
CA GLY A 377 25.38 0.37 12.07
C GLY A 377 26.75 -0.28 12.15
N ASN A 378 27.43 -0.16 13.28
CA ASN A 378 28.72 -0.80 13.54
C ASN A 378 28.53 -2.20 14.15
N ALA A 379 29.64 -2.92 14.34
CA ALA A 379 29.63 -4.27 14.92
C ALA A 379 28.88 -4.34 16.27
N ASP A 380 29.05 -3.33 17.14
CA ASP A 380 28.38 -3.28 18.44
C ASP A 380 26.87 -3.09 18.30
N ASP A 381 26.42 -2.26 17.34
CA ASP A 381 25.01 -2.08 17.03
C ASP A 381 24.36 -3.38 16.53
N ILE A 382 25.08 -4.16 15.72
CA ILE A 382 24.58 -5.44 15.18
C ILE A 382 24.56 -6.51 16.28
N GLN A 383 25.60 -6.56 17.11
CA GLN A 383 25.73 -7.55 18.17
C GLN A 383 24.67 -7.37 19.25
N ASN A 384 24.47 -6.15 19.73
CA ASN A 384 23.62 -5.84 20.86
C ASN A 384 22.18 -5.46 20.48
N ASP A 385 21.91 -5.15 19.20
CA ASP A 385 20.61 -4.68 18.69
C ASP A 385 19.93 -3.63 19.62
N PRO A 386 20.64 -2.54 20.02
CA PRO A 386 20.13 -1.59 21.00
C PRO A 386 18.86 -0.89 20.55
N ARG A 387 18.63 -0.83 19.25
CA ARG A 387 17.42 -0.24 18.63
C ARG A 387 16.31 -1.26 18.42
N GLY A 388 16.54 -2.53 18.70
CA GLY A 388 15.55 -3.59 18.55
C GLY A 388 15.14 -3.87 17.10
N VAL A 389 16.00 -3.59 16.12
CA VAL A 389 15.70 -3.76 14.68
C VAL A 389 15.31 -5.20 14.36
N GLY A 390 16.05 -6.18 14.90
CA GLY A 390 15.71 -7.59 14.73
C GLY A 390 14.38 -7.96 15.36
N ARG A 391 14.07 -7.43 16.54
CA ARG A 391 12.78 -7.62 17.23
C ARG A 391 11.64 -6.96 16.48
N LEU A 392 11.85 -5.74 15.96
CA LEU A 392 10.86 -5.03 15.16
C LEU A 392 10.54 -5.79 13.87
N LEU A 393 11.55 -6.26 13.14
CA LEU A 393 11.37 -7.06 11.92
C LEU A 393 10.62 -8.36 12.20
N SER A 394 10.96 -9.07 13.29
CA SER A 394 10.25 -10.30 13.68
C SER A 394 8.79 -10.05 14.08
N ALA A 395 8.49 -8.88 14.68
CA ALA A 395 7.14 -8.50 15.06
C ALA A 395 6.27 -8.07 13.85
N LEU A 396 6.87 -7.33 12.90
CA LEU A 396 6.16 -6.84 11.70
C LEU A 396 5.99 -7.91 10.62
N ALA A 397 6.92 -8.86 10.54
CA ALA A 397 6.92 -9.93 9.54
C ALA A 397 7.16 -11.30 10.22
N PRO A 398 6.14 -11.90 10.84
CA PRO A 398 6.26 -13.22 11.43
C PRO A 398 6.71 -14.25 10.40
N GLY A 399 7.82 -14.95 10.68
CA GLY A 399 8.42 -15.94 9.78
C GLY A 399 9.69 -15.48 9.06
N VAL A 400 10.08 -14.20 9.15
CA VAL A 400 11.35 -13.71 8.65
C VAL A 400 12.48 -14.16 9.58
N ARG A 401 13.51 -14.79 9.01
CA ARG A 401 14.74 -15.13 9.74
C ARG A 401 15.69 -13.94 9.71
N VAL A 402 16.14 -13.50 10.88
CA VAL A 402 17.15 -12.45 10.99
C VAL A 402 18.50 -13.09 11.24
N THR A 403 19.47 -12.82 10.36
CA THR A 403 20.87 -13.23 10.49
C THR A 403 21.71 -11.97 10.72
N ARG A 404 22.73 -12.06 11.56
CA ARG A 404 23.65 -10.97 11.86
C ARG A 404 25.04 -11.32 11.33
N VAL A 405 25.65 -10.43 10.56
CA VAL A 405 26.99 -10.61 9.97
C VAL A 405 27.82 -9.39 10.29
N ILE A 406 29.03 -9.62 10.75
CA ILE A 406 30.01 -8.58 11.06
C ILE A 406 31.36 -8.90 10.41
N ASP A 407 32.13 -7.86 10.17
CA ASP A 407 33.50 -7.96 9.69
C ASP A 407 34.39 -8.71 10.69
N ARG A 408 35.41 -9.40 10.22
CA ARG A 408 36.37 -10.07 11.11
C ARG A 408 37.25 -9.08 11.87
N ASP A 409 37.73 -8.06 11.21
CA ASP A 409 38.69 -7.08 11.71
C ASP A 409 39.89 -7.73 12.41
N ASP A 410 40.24 -7.27 13.63
CA ASP A 410 41.35 -7.77 14.46
C ASP A 410 40.89 -8.81 15.50
N ARG A 411 39.70 -9.44 15.34
CA ARG A 411 39.14 -10.38 16.32
C ARG A 411 39.91 -11.68 16.38
N THR A 412 40.11 -12.14 17.60
CA THR A 412 40.71 -13.45 17.90
C THR A 412 39.71 -14.58 17.62
N ASP A 413 40.24 -15.80 17.43
CA ASP A 413 39.42 -16.99 17.24
C ASP A 413 38.51 -17.30 18.44
N GLU A 414 38.89 -16.86 19.65
CA GLU A 414 38.06 -17.01 20.86
C GLU A 414 36.86 -16.06 20.83
N GLU A 415 37.07 -14.80 20.45
CA GLU A 415 36.01 -13.80 20.28
C GLU A 415 35.06 -14.22 19.16
N ILE A 416 35.57 -14.74 18.04
CA ILE A 416 34.76 -15.26 16.95
C ILE A 416 33.85 -16.40 17.42
N ARG A 417 34.39 -17.36 18.18
CA ARG A 417 33.58 -18.46 18.75
C ARG A 417 32.52 -17.97 19.72
N ALA A 418 32.83 -16.97 20.53
CA ALA A 418 31.86 -16.37 21.45
C ALA A 418 30.70 -15.65 20.69
N LEU A 419 31.00 -14.97 19.59
CA LEU A 419 30.03 -14.32 18.71
C LEU A 419 29.15 -15.35 17.98
N GLN A 420 29.73 -16.42 17.47
CA GLN A 420 29.01 -17.52 16.83
C GLN A 420 28.02 -18.20 17.79
N ALA A 421 28.41 -18.35 19.07
CA ALA A 421 27.51 -18.86 20.12
C ALA A 421 26.30 -17.93 20.36
N GLN A 422 26.42 -16.64 20.06
CA GLN A 422 25.35 -15.64 20.09
C GLN A 422 24.60 -15.53 18.76
N GLN A 423 24.82 -16.45 17.82
CA GLN A 423 24.22 -16.45 16.47
C GLN A 423 24.61 -15.22 15.63
N VAL A 424 25.81 -14.68 15.85
CA VAL A 424 26.42 -13.65 15.01
C VAL A 424 27.43 -14.33 14.09
N ARG A 425 27.29 -14.16 12.80
CA ARG A 425 28.25 -14.65 11.80
C ARG A 425 29.40 -13.65 11.69
N VAL A 426 30.60 -14.14 11.55
CA VAL A 426 31.81 -13.34 11.35
C VAL A 426 32.44 -13.77 10.05
N LEU A 427 32.83 -12.82 9.21
CA LEU A 427 33.50 -13.09 7.95
C LEU A 427 34.82 -13.82 8.15
N SER A 428 35.22 -14.69 7.23
CA SER A 428 36.53 -15.37 7.28
C SER A 428 37.67 -14.42 6.87
N HIS A 429 37.40 -13.44 6.01
CA HIS A 429 38.32 -12.36 5.69
C HIS A 429 38.03 -11.10 6.52
N ARG A 430 38.99 -10.16 6.55
CA ARG A 430 38.94 -8.96 7.41
C ARG A 430 37.65 -8.13 7.20
N THR A 431 37.35 -7.77 5.96
CA THR A 431 36.21 -6.93 5.56
C THR A 431 35.68 -7.39 4.20
N ILE A 432 34.51 -6.88 3.78
CA ILE A 432 33.93 -7.19 2.46
C ILE A 432 34.88 -6.80 1.32
N GLU A 433 35.68 -5.73 1.45
CA GLU A 433 36.63 -5.33 0.44
C GLU A 433 37.67 -6.42 0.15
N SER A 434 37.96 -7.29 1.11
CA SER A 434 38.88 -8.43 0.92
C SER A 434 38.32 -9.47 -0.07
N TYR A 435 37.00 -9.60 -0.14
CA TYR A 435 36.33 -10.45 -1.15
C TYR A 435 36.19 -9.74 -2.49
N LEU A 436 35.84 -8.46 -2.50
CA LEU A 436 35.63 -7.69 -3.72
C LEU A 436 36.91 -7.45 -4.53
N LEU A 437 38.04 -7.35 -3.84
CA LEU A 437 39.36 -7.12 -4.43
C LEU A 437 40.24 -8.37 -4.39
N ASP A 438 39.65 -9.56 -4.25
CA ASP A 438 40.36 -10.81 -4.35
C ASP A 438 40.99 -11.00 -5.74
N ASP A 439 42.11 -11.74 -5.79
CA ASP A 439 42.85 -11.94 -7.05
C ASP A 439 41.98 -12.57 -8.12
N SER A 440 41.14 -13.52 -7.76
CA SER A 440 40.21 -14.19 -8.69
C SER A 440 39.18 -13.24 -9.28
N VAL A 441 38.70 -12.27 -8.48
CA VAL A 441 37.74 -11.26 -8.94
C VAL A 441 38.40 -10.27 -9.89
N LEU A 442 39.63 -9.81 -9.59
CA LEU A 442 40.38 -8.91 -10.42
C LEU A 442 40.79 -9.58 -11.76
N GLN A 443 41.12 -10.87 -11.74
CA GLN A 443 41.34 -11.66 -12.96
C GLN A 443 40.07 -11.77 -13.79
N SER A 444 38.95 -12.14 -13.18
CA SER A 444 37.65 -12.20 -13.87
C SER A 444 37.22 -10.86 -14.45
N MET A 445 37.59 -9.74 -13.84
CA MET A 445 37.37 -8.41 -14.38
C MET A 445 38.15 -8.20 -15.67
N CYS A 446 39.43 -8.54 -15.70
CA CYS A 446 40.27 -8.42 -16.89
C CYS A 446 39.75 -9.29 -18.05
N GLU A 447 39.33 -10.53 -17.75
CA GLU A 447 38.70 -11.44 -18.71
C GLU A 447 37.39 -10.86 -19.27
N THR A 448 36.53 -10.36 -18.40
CA THR A 448 35.23 -9.75 -18.77
C THR A 448 35.40 -8.52 -19.65
N PHE A 449 36.51 -7.78 -19.46
CA PHE A 449 36.84 -6.62 -20.31
C PHE A 449 37.56 -6.99 -21.61
N GLY A 450 37.84 -8.28 -21.81
CA GLY A 450 38.53 -8.79 -23.02
C GLY A 450 40.02 -8.48 -23.06
N GLN A 451 40.64 -8.26 -21.90
CA GLN A 451 42.08 -7.94 -21.78
C GLN A 451 42.72 -8.76 -20.64
N PRO A 452 42.67 -10.11 -20.69
CA PRO A 452 43.19 -10.98 -19.64
C PRO A 452 44.71 -10.80 -19.43
N GLU A 453 45.44 -10.34 -20.42
CA GLU A 453 46.88 -10.04 -20.38
C GLU A 453 47.24 -8.91 -19.38
N LEU A 454 46.28 -8.08 -19.00
CA LEU A 454 46.49 -7.02 -18.02
C LEU A 454 46.36 -7.51 -16.56
N ALA A 455 45.87 -8.72 -16.33
CA ALA A 455 45.68 -9.26 -15.00
C ALA A 455 46.97 -9.28 -14.14
N PRO A 456 48.15 -9.75 -14.67
CA PRO A 456 49.38 -9.70 -13.88
C PRO A 456 49.76 -8.29 -13.42
N GLN A 457 49.61 -7.28 -14.30
CA GLN A 457 49.93 -5.89 -13.95
C GLN A 457 49.00 -5.34 -12.85
N LEU A 458 47.73 -5.70 -12.90
CA LEU A 458 46.76 -5.27 -11.88
C LEU A 458 47.02 -5.95 -10.54
N LEU A 459 47.38 -7.24 -10.55
CA LEU A 459 47.71 -8.00 -9.32
C LEU A 459 49.02 -7.53 -8.67
N ASP A 460 50.05 -7.24 -9.51
CA ASP A 460 51.30 -6.66 -9.01
C ASP A 460 51.06 -5.29 -8.36
N ALA A 461 50.20 -4.45 -8.97
CA ALA A 461 49.84 -3.17 -8.41
C ALA A 461 49.04 -3.30 -7.10
N LYS A 462 48.13 -4.30 -6.98
CA LYS A 462 47.45 -4.64 -5.72
C LYS A 462 48.47 -5.04 -4.66
N ALA A 463 49.43 -5.91 -5.00
CA ALA A 463 50.45 -6.35 -4.06
C ALA A 463 51.38 -5.20 -3.60
N GLU A 464 51.69 -4.27 -4.48
CA GLU A 464 52.44 -3.06 -4.14
C GLU A 464 51.63 -2.12 -3.24
N ALA A 465 50.37 -1.87 -3.57
CA ALA A 465 49.47 -1.03 -2.74
C ALA A 465 49.31 -1.61 -1.34
N LEU A 466 49.22 -2.95 -1.21
CA LEU A 466 49.13 -3.62 0.09
C LEU A 466 50.48 -3.49 0.86
N ARG A 467 51.62 -3.71 0.22
CA ARG A 467 52.95 -3.48 0.84
C ARG A 467 53.09 -2.05 1.38
N ASN A 468 52.67 -1.07 0.61
CA ASN A 468 52.71 0.33 1.01
C ASN A 468 51.76 0.60 2.19
N SER A 469 50.60 -0.02 2.23
CA SER A 469 49.64 0.07 3.36
C SER A 469 50.27 -0.51 4.62
N VAL A 470 50.93 -1.68 4.54
CA VAL A 470 51.63 -2.33 5.66
C VAL A 470 52.80 -1.47 6.15
N ALA A 471 53.62 -0.92 5.26
CA ALA A 471 54.71 -0.02 5.61
C ALA A 471 54.23 1.24 6.37
N ASN A 472 52.98 1.65 6.14
CA ASN A 472 52.32 2.75 6.85
C ASN A 472 51.50 2.27 8.07
N GLY A 473 51.76 1.09 8.61
CA GLY A 473 51.14 0.54 9.83
C GLY A 473 49.73 -0.04 9.63
N GLY A 474 49.35 -0.37 8.41
CA GLY A 474 48.10 -1.10 8.12
C GLY A 474 48.27 -2.61 8.35
N PRO A 475 47.19 -3.35 8.67
CA PRO A 475 47.20 -4.81 8.68
C PRO A 475 47.56 -5.42 7.35
N ALA A 476 48.22 -6.60 7.37
CA ALA A 476 48.67 -7.27 6.14
C ALA A 476 47.54 -7.81 5.25
N ASP A 477 46.36 -7.97 5.82
CA ASP A 477 45.14 -8.49 5.17
C ASP A 477 44.07 -7.39 4.91
N ASP A 478 44.39 -6.13 5.22
CA ASP A 478 43.46 -4.99 5.02
C ASP A 478 43.50 -4.48 3.56
N LEU A 479 42.48 -4.80 2.77
CA LEU A 479 42.28 -4.28 1.42
C LEU A 479 41.43 -2.99 1.37
N LYS A 480 40.84 -2.57 2.46
CA LYS A 480 40.01 -1.34 2.55
C LYS A 480 40.85 -0.07 2.37
N ARG A 481 42.05 -0.04 2.98
CA ARG A 481 42.98 1.10 2.86
C ARG A 481 43.54 1.23 1.44
N PRO A 482 44.14 0.18 0.83
CA PRO A 482 44.73 0.26 -0.51
C PRO A 482 43.70 0.25 -1.65
N ALA A 483 42.40 0.08 -1.39
CA ALA A 483 41.36 0.03 -2.42
C ALA A 483 41.37 1.23 -3.38
N GLY A 484 41.77 2.41 -2.90
CA GLY A 484 41.88 3.63 -3.73
C GLY A 484 42.99 3.53 -4.75
N ASP A 485 44.14 2.99 -4.34
CA ASP A 485 45.32 2.83 -5.25
C ASP A 485 45.05 1.75 -6.28
N ILE A 486 44.44 0.65 -5.88
CA ILE A 486 43.99 -0.43 -6.78
C ILE A 486 43.03 0.12 -7.83
N TYR A 487 42.02 0.88 -7.41
CA TYR A 487 41.07 1.54 -8.32
C TYR A 487 41.77 2.49 -9.29
N ASN A 488 42.72 3.30 -8.82
CA ASN A 488 43.46 4.24 -9.67
C ASN A 488 44.29 3.52 -10.73
N VAL A 489 44.88 2.38 -10.39
CA VAL A 489 45.62 1.55 -11.37
C VAL A 489 44.64 0.91 -12.35
N ALA A 490 43.54 0.31 -11.88
CA ALA A 490 42.52 -0.24 -12.78
C ALA A 490 42.02 0.83 -13.78
N LYS A 491 41.77 2.04 -13.32
CA LYS A 491 41.33 3.16 -14.18
C LYS A 491 42.38 3.54 -15.25
N ARG A 492 43.65 3.43 -14.95
CA ARG A 492 44.72 3.67 -15.94
C ARG A 492 44.86 2.53 -16.94
N LEU A 493 44.70 1.28 -16.49
CA LEU A 493 44.76 0.10 -17.34
C LEU A 493 43.57 -0.01 -18.31
N PHE A 494 42.39 0.44 -17.87
CA PHE A 494 41.14 0.37 -18.64
C PHE A 494 40.53 1.76 -18.92
N PRO A 495 41.21 2.65 -19.65
CA PRO A 495 40.82 4.06 -19.82
C PRO A 495 39.50 4.23 -20.60
N THR A 496 39.12 3.25 -21.41
CA THR A 496 37.85 3.28 -22.18
C THR A 496 36.66 2.68 -21.46
N ARG A 497 36.88 2.07 -20.30
CA ARG A 497 35.82 1.44 -19.50
C ARG A 497 35.30 2.38 -18.39
N LYS A 498 34.01 2.37 -18.16
CA LYS A 498 33.40 3.11 -17.05
C LYS A 498 33.55 2.32 -15.75
N LEU A 499 34.56 2.62 -14.94
CA LEU A 499 34.85 1.93 -13.69
C LEU A 499 34.19 2.57 -12.44
N GLY A 500 33.28 3.52 -12.63
CA GLY A 500 32.69 4.28 -11.53
C GLY A 500 33.40 5.60 -11.24
N SER A 501 32.82 6.43 -10.38
CA SER A 501 33.35 7.74 -10.00
C SER A 501 34.47 7.68 -8.97
N ASP A 502 34.45 6.65 -8.14
CA ASP A 502 35.35 6.43 -7.02
C ASP A 502 35.52 4.94 -6.70
N LYS A 503 36.36 4.63 -5.70
CA LYS A 503 36.65 3.25 -5.28
C LYS A 503 35.41 2.46 -4.85
N ARG A 504 34.39 3.11 -4.22
CA ARG A 504 33.17 2.42 -3.80
C ARG A 504 32.29 2.09 -5.00
N ALA A 505 32.10 3.04 -5.91
CA ALA A 505 31.36 2.80 -7.15
C ALA A 505 32.03 1.71 -8.01
N PHE A 506 33.37 1.65 -8.02
CA PHE A 506 34.14 0.59 -8.68
C PHE A 506 33.87 -0.78 -8.03
N MET A 507 34.04 -0.90 -6.74
CA MET A 507 33.84 -2.16 -6.01
C MET A 507 32.38 -2.65 -6.13
N LYS A 508 31.40 -1.77 -5.93
CA LYS A 508 29.99 -2.13 -6.05
C LYS A 508 29.59 -2.47 -7.49
N GLY A 509 29.92 -1.60 -8.46
CA GLY A 509 29.39 -1.72 -9.82
C GLY A 509 30.19 -2.65 -10.75
N ILE A 510 31.44 -2.96 -10.42
CA ILE A 510 32.31 -3.80 -11.25
C ILE A 510 32.72 -5.07 -10.51
N CYS A 511 33.24 -4.97 -9.28
CA CYS A 511 33.75 -6.13 -8.57
C CYS A 511 32.63 -7.02 -7.99
N ALA A 512 31.64 -6.45 -7.32
CA ALA A 512 30.56 -7.22 -6.72
C ALA A 512 29.79 -8.11 -7.71
N PRO A 513 29.41 -7.66 -8.92
CA PRO A 513 28.77 -8.54 -9.92
C PRO A 513 29.65 -9.71 -10.41
N LEU A 514 30.96 -9.63 -10.20
CA LEU A 514 31.92 -10.70 -10.57
C LEU A 514 32.10 -11.75 -9.46
N VAL A 515 31.72 -11.44 -8.23
CA VAL A 515 31.65 -12.40 -7.12
C VAL A 515 30.40 -13.26 -7.31
N ARG A 516 30.52 -14.36 -8.05
CA ARG A 516 29.39 -15.23 -8.44
C ARG A 516 29.78 -16.71 -8.36
N GLN A 517 28.80 -17.60 -8.51
CA GLN A 517 29.02 -19.04 -8.53
C GLN A 517 30.20 -19.42 -9.44
N GLY A 518 31.09 -20.29 -8.94
CA GLY A 518 32.31 -20.72 -9.64
C GLY A 518 33.56 -19.91 -9.29
N VAL A 519 33.44 -18.80 -8.57
CA VAL A 519 34.59 -18.04 -8.04
C VAL A 519 34.83 -18.49 -6.59
N PRO A 520 36.09 -18.84 -6.19
CA PRO A 520 36.41 -19.31 -4.83
C PRO A 520 35.91 -18.36 -3.74
N THR A 521 36.05 -17.07 -3.98
CA THR A 521 35.61 -15.99 -3.07
C THR A 521 34.11 -16.00 -2.80
N TYR A 522 33.30 -16.35 -3.80
CA TYR A 522 31.85 -16.51 -3.62
C TYR A 522 31.52 -17.65 -2.67
N VAL A 523 32.20 -18.80 -2.83
CA VAL A 523 31.98 -19.97 -1.96
C VAL A 523 32.33 -19.64 -0.51
N ALA A 524 33.46 -18.95 -0.29
CA ALA A 524 33.88 -18.53 1.06
C ALA A 524 32.84 -17.57 1.67
N LEU A 525 32.41 -16.54 0.94
CA LEU A 525 31.45 -15.56 1.41
C LEU A 525 30.08 -16.18 1.68
N ARG A 526 29.62 -17.11 0.83
CA ARG A 526 28.39 -17.86 1.03
C ARG A 526 28.43 -18.71 2.30
N GLN A 527 29.54 -19.41 2.54
CA GLN A 527 29.75 -20.19 3.75
C GLN A 527 29.71 -19.30 5.00
N ASP A 528 30.37 -18.14 4.96
CA ASP A 528 30.42 -17.22 6.10
C ASP A 528 29.03 -16.68 6.47
N ILE A 529 28.23 -16.32 5.48
CA ILE A 529 26.93 -15.67 5.67
C ILE A 529 25.82 -16.69 5.94
N PHE A 530 25.77 -17.77 5.15
CA PHE A 530 24.65 -18.72 5.19
C PHE A 530 25.01 -20.02 5.90
N GLY A 531 26.29 -20.38 6.00
CA GLY A 531 26.76 -21.64 6.59
C GLY A 531 26.57 -22.85 5.67
N GLU A 532 26.49 -22.60 4.33
CA GLU A 532 26.20 -23.60 3.31
C GLU A 532 27.35 -23.74 2.32
#